data_038ac324976e41837ec47c584db72731
#
_entry.id   038ac324976e41837ec47c584db72731
#
_cell.length_a   1.000
_cell.length_b   1.000
_cell.length_c   1.000
_cell.angle_alpha   90.00
_cell.angle_beta   90.00
_cell.angle_gamma   90.00
#
_symmetry.space_group_name_H-M   'P 1'
#
loop_
_entity.id
_entity.type
_entity.pdbx_description
1 polymer ?
#
loop_
_entity_poly.entity_id
_entity_poly.type
_entity_poly.pdbx_seq_one_letter_code
_entity_poly.pdbx_strand_id
1 'polypeptide(L)'
;MSSSITSTAASQPGRKQASPGRLIFISVLVATMGALAFGYDTGIIAGALPFMTLPMDQGGLGLNAYSEGLVTASLIVGAAFGSLASGYISDRYGRRVTLRLLSILFIFGALGTAMAPSIPFMIAARFVLGIAVGGGSATVPVFIAEIAGPSRRARLVSRNELMIVSGQLLAYVLSAFMAAVLHTPGIWRYMLAIAMIPGVLLLVGTFFVPPSPRWLASKGRFDDAQDGLGQ
;
A
#
# COMPACT_ATOMS: atom_id res chain seq x y z
N MET A 1 35.02 30.46 47.18
CA MET A 1 35.57 30.09 45.88
C MET A 1 34.51 29.23 45.16
N SER A 2 33.70 29.89 44.37
CA SER A 2 32.64 29.24 43.62
C SER A 2 33.07 29.16 42.14
N SER A 3 33.35 27.97 41.63
CA SER A 3 33.69 27.75 40.23
C SER A 3 32.44 27.42 39.43
N SER A 4 31.96 28.39 38.67
CA SER A 4 30.91 28.24 37.66
C SER A 4 31.44 27.43 36.48
N ILE A 5 30.93 26.21 36.30
CA ILE A 5 31.15 25.40 35.09
C ILE A 5 30.16 25.86 34.03
N THR A 6 30.63 26.71 33.13
CA THR A 6 29.91 27.11 31.92
C THR A 6 29.99 25.96 30.94
N SER A 7 28.90 25.16 30.82
CA SER A 7 28.75 24.14 29.77
C SER A 7 28.45 24.85 28.44
N THR A 8 29.46 24.89 27.57
CA THR A 8 29.33 25.36 26.21
C THR A 8 28.58 24.26 25.39
N ALA A 9 27.29 24.41 25.29
CA ALA A 9 26.48 23.58 24.37
C ALA A 9 26.86 23.97 22.93
N ALA A 10 27.62 23.12 22.27
CA ALA A 10 27.92 23.23 20.85
C ALA A 10 26.62 23.12 20.06
N SER A 11 26.19 24.23 19.47
CA SER A 11 25.06 24.27 18.52
C SER A 11 25.40 23.48 17.28
N GLN A 12 24.74 22.33 17.09
CA GLN A 12 24.83 21.58 15.87
C GLN A 12 24.20 22.38 14.71
N PRO A 13 24.84 22.42 13.51
CA PRO A 13 24.34 23.19 12.38
C PRO A 13 22.98 22.66 11.91
N GLY A 14 22.03 23.58 11.76
CA GLY A 14 20.62 23.39 11.49
C GLY A 14 20.31 22.41 10.34
N ARG A 15 19.88 21.22 10.69
CA ARG A 15 19.11 20.35 9.82
C ARG A 15 17.75 21.04 9.64
N LYS A 16 17.44 21.51 8.43
CA LYS A 16 16.14 22.09 8.07
C LYS A 16 15.03 21.09 8.42
N GLN A 17 14.44 21.22 9.60
CA GLN A 17 13.29 20.43 10.03
C GLN A 17 12.09 20.83 9.19
N ALA A 18 11.52 19.88 8.45
CA ALA A 18 10.25 20.10 7.77
C ALA A 18 9.18 20.34 8.83
N SER A 19 8.30 21.33 8.62
CA SER A 19 7.25 21.66 9.58
C SER A 19 6.41 20.41 9.94
N PRO A 20 6.05 20.19 11.21
CA PRO A 20 5.30 19.00 11.67
C PRO A 20 4.04 18.73 10.86
N GLY A 21 3.33 19.77 10.45
CA GLY A 21 2.15 19.65 9.60
C GLY A 21 2.42 19.08 8.20
N ARG A 22 3.58 19.40 7.61
CA ARG A 22 4.00 18.89 6.31
C ARG A 22 4.34 17.39 6.36
N LEU A 23 4.99 16.95 7.42
CA LEU A 23 5.33 15.55 7.62
C LEU A 23 4.08 14.69 7.81
N ILE A 24 3.12 15.14 8.62
CA ILE A 24 1.83 14.47 8.80
C ILE A 24 1.08 14.41 7.46
N PHE A 25 1.05 15.50 6.70
CA PHE A 25 0.38 15.55 5.40
C PHE A 25 0.97 14.55 4.42
N ILE A 26 2.30 14.50 4.28
CA ILE A 26 3.00 13.54 3.41
C ILE A 26 2.71 12.11 3.87
N SER A 27 2.80 11.82 5.16
CA SER A 27 2.55 10.49 5.70
C SER A 27 1.12 10.01 5.44
N VAL A 28 0.13 10.88 5.59
CA VAL A 28 -1.27 10.58 5.29
C VAL A 28 -1.47 10.39 3.79
N LEU A 29 -0.86 11.23 2.96
CA LEU A 29 -0.94 11.10 1.49
C LEU A 29 -0.37 9.76 1.02
N VAL A 30 0.79 9.37 1.53
CA VAL A 30 1.42 8.08 1.20
C VAL A 30 0.56 6.91 1.67
N ALA A 31 0.03 6.97 2.88
CA ALA A 31 -0.85 5.94 3.41
C ALA A 31 -2.13 5.79 2.56
N THR A 32 -2.73 6.91 2.14
CA THR A 32 -3.93 6.89 1.29
C THR A 32 -3.66 6.41 -0.14
N MET A 33 -2.42 6.51 -0.65
CA MET A 33 -2.04 5.88 -1.93
C MET A 33 -2.09 4.35 -1.84
N GLY A 34 -1.73 3.77 -0.68
CA GLY A 34 -1.91 2.34 -0.43
C GLY A 34 -3.37 1.91 -0.45
N ALA A 35 -4.25 2.71 0.15
CA ALA A 35 -5.70 2.49 0.11
C ALA A 35 -6.26 2.56 -1.31
N LEU A 36 -5.82 3.53 -2.10
CA LEU A 36 -6.22 3.65 -3.51
C LEU A 36 -5.73 2.46 -4.33
N ALA A 37 -4.49 1.97 -4.11
CA ALA A 37 -3.96 0.79 -4.77
C ALA A 37 -4.80 -0.46 -4.46
N PHE A 38 -5.18 -0.65 -3.20
CA PHE A 38 -6.06 -1.73 -2.78
C PHE A 38 -7.44 -1.64 -3.45
N GLY A 39 -8.05 -0.45 -3.41
CA GLY A 39 -9.34 -0.23 -4.05
C GLY A 39 -9.29 -0.50 -5.56
N TYR A 40 -8.26 -0.01 -6.24
CA TYR A 40 -8.05 -0.25 -7.66
C TYR A 40 -7.94 -1.74 -7.98
N ASP A 41 -7.09 -2.48 -7.26
CA ASP A 41 -6.93 -3.92 -7.50
C ASP A 41 -8.24 -4.70 -7.32
N THR A 42 -9.01 -4.37 -6.27
CA THR A 42 -10.30 -5.01 -6.02
C THR A 42 -11.33 -4.70 -7.11
N GLY A 43 -11.32 -3.48 -7.67
CA GLY A 43 -12.23 -3.08 -8.74
C GLY A 43 -11.83 -3.63 -10.12
N ILE A 44 -10.53 -3.62 -10.44
CA ILE A 44 -10.05 -3.94 -11.79
C ILE A 44 -10.25 -5.41 -12.16
N ILE A 45 -10.23 -6.33 -11.17
CA ILE A 45 -10.44 -7.75 -11.43
C ILE A 45 -11.83 -7.99 -12.00
N ALA A 46 -12.86 -7.33 -11.49
CA ALA A 46 -14.22 -7.46 -12.00
C ALA A 46 -14.33 -7.03 -13.47
N GLY A 47 -13.58 -5.98 -13.87
CA GLY A 47 -13.52 -5.56 -15.27
C GLY A 47 -12.65 -6.45 -16.17
N ALA A 48 -11.62 -7.11 -15.60
CA ALA A 48 -10.70 -7.98 -16.34
C ALA A 48 -11.23 -9.40 -16.53
N LEU A 49 -12.02 -9.93 -15.58
CA LEU A 49 -12.53 -11.31 -15.60
C LEU A 49 -13.21 -11.71 -16.91
N PRO A 50 -14.14 -10.93 -17.51
CA PRO A 50 -14.78 -11.31 -18.78
C PRO A 50 -13.78 -11.55 -19.92
N PHE A 51 -12.64 -10.84 -19.91
CA PHE A 51 -11.59 -11.01 -20.91
C PHE A 51 -10.66 -12.19 -20.59
N MET A 52 -10.54 -12.57 -19.32
CA MET A 52 -9.75 -13.72 -18.88
C MET A 52 -10.47 -15.05 -19.12
N THR A 53 -11.80 -15.06 -19.16
CA THR A 53 -12.61 -16.24 -19.48
C THR A 53 -12.57 -16.62 -20.97
N LEU A 54 -12.15 -15.68 -21.84
CA LEU A 54 -11.97 -15.96 -23.27
C LEU A 54 -10.93 -17.07 -23.47
N PRO A 55 -11.07 -17.88 -24.56
CA PRO A 55 -10.06 -18.87 -24.95
C PRO A 55 -8.67 -18.25 -25.16
N MET A 56 -7.63 -19.07 -25.04
CA MET A 56 -6.23 -18.61 -25.17
C MET A 56 -5.91 -18.05 -26.56
N ASP A 57 -6.52 -18.58 -27.62
CA ASP A 57 -6.42 -18.10 -29.01
C ASP A 57 -6.98 -16.68 -29.19
N GLN A 58 -7.91 -16.26 -28.30
CA GLN A 58 -8.47 -14.91 -28.26
C GLN A 58 -7.77 -14.01 -27.22
N GLY A 59 -6.65 -14.46 -26.66
CA GLY A 59 -5.88 -13.70 -25.70
C GLY A 59 -6.36 -13.79 -24.25
N GLY A 60 -7.34 -14.67 -23.95
CA GLY A 60 -7.76 -14.98 -22.59
C GLY A 60 -6.86 -16.00 -21.90
N LEU A 61 -7.27 -16.46 -20.72
CA LEU A 61 -6.68 -17.59 -19.99
C LEU A 61 -7.55 -18.85 -20.03
N GLY A 62 -8.74 -18.77 -20.63
CA GLY A 62 -9.70 -19.88 -20.67
C GLY A 62 -10.25 -20.24 -19.29
N LEU A 63 -10.51 -19.24 -18.43
CA LEU A 63 -11.05 -19.48 -17.09
C LEU A 63 -12.46 -20.08 -17.19
N ASN A 64 -12.70 -21.12 -16.41
CA ASN A 64 -14.04 -21.61 -16.10
C ASN A 64 -14.49 -21.08 -14.73
N ALA A 65 -15.76 -21.27 -14.38
CA ALA A 65 -16.32 -20.76 -13.12
C ALA A 65 -15.54 -21.24 -11.87
N TYR A 66 -14.98 -22.44 -11.88
CA TYR A 66 -14.18 -22.94 -10.77
C TYR A 66 -12.82 -22.23 -10.68
N SER A 67 -12.09 -22.08 -11.77
CA SER A 67 -10.80 -21.39 -11.79
C SER A 67 -10.94 -19.88 -11.55
N GLU A 68 -12.03 -19.28 -12.01
CA GLU A 68 -12.38 -17.89 -11.70
C GLU A 68 -12.56 -17.69 -10.18
N GLY A 69 -13.31 -18.60 -9.54
CA GLY A 69 -13.45 -18.62 -8.09
C GLY A 69 -12.12 -18.79 -7.35
N LEU A 70 -11.23 -19.66 -7.83
CA LEU A 70 -9.90 -19.86 -7.25
C LEU A 70 -9.00 -18.62 -7.40
N VAL A 71 -8.99 -17.98 -8.55
CA VAL A 71 -8.24 -16.73 -8.80
C VAL A 71 -8.71 -15.62 -7.87
N THR A 72 -10.01 -15.49 -7.66
CA THR A 72 -10.56 -14.47 -6.75
C THR A 72 -10.31 -14.83 -5.28
N ALA A 73 -10.53 -16.08 -4.89
CA ALA A 73 -10.34 -16.54 -3.52
C ALA A 73 -8.87 -16.48 -3.08
N SER A 74 -7.91 -16.73 -3.99
CA SER A 74 -6.48 -16.72 -3.67
C SER A 74 -6.00 -15.37 -3.14
N LEU A 75 -6.54 -14.27 -3.63
CA LEU A 75 -6.26 -12.94 -3.11
C LEU A 75 -6.75 -12.79 -1.66
N ILE A 76 -7.97 -13.27 -1.36
CA ILE A 76 -8.57 -13.18 -0.02
C ILE A 76 -7.78 -14.02 0.98
N VAL A 77 -7.40 -15.24 0.58
CA VAL A 77 -6.55 -16.12 1.40
C VAL A 77 -5.19 -15.47 1.66
N GLY A 78 -4.56 -14.93 0.61
CA GLY A 78 -3.32 -14.16 0.74
C GLY A 78 -3.47 -12.97 1.69
N ALA A 79 -4.60 -12.24 1.62
CA ALA A 79 -4.86 -11.09 2.49
C ALA A 79 -4.99 -11.49 3.96
N ALA A 80 -5.58 -12.65 4.26
CA ALA A 80 -5.64 -13.18 5.62
C ALA A 80 -4.23 -13.44 6.18
N PHE A 81 -3.36 -14.10 5.43
CA PHE A 81 -1.95 -14.30 5.81
C PHE A 81 -1.19 -12.98 5.94
N GLY A 82 -1.39 -12.06 4.99
CA GLY A 82 -0.75 -10.76 4.97
C GLY A 82 -1.11 -9.89 6.18
N SER A 83 -2.36 -9.86 6.57
CA SER A 83 -2.82 -9.09 7.74
C SER A 83 -2.20 -9.63 9.04
N LEU A 84 -2.13 -10.94 9.22
CA LEU A 84 -1.49 -11.56 10.38
C LEU A 84 0.03 -11.29 10.42
N ALA A 85 0.72 -11.51 9.29
CA ALA A 85 2.16 -11.33 9.20
C ALA A 85 2.57 -9.86 9.37
N SER A 86 1.80 -8.93 8.81
CA SER A 86 2.12 -7.51 8.83
C SER A 86 2.10 -6.91 10.23
N GLY A 87 1.21 -7.37 11.11
CA GLY A 87 1.18 -6.97 12.52
C GLY A 87 2.51 -7.28 13.20
N TYR A 88 2.97 -8.52 13.10
CA TYR A 88 4.25 -8.96 13.69
C TYR A 88 5.45 -8.21 13.09
N ILE A 89 5.51 -8.08 11.76
CA ILE A 89 6.60 -7.36 11.07
C ILE A 89 6.60 -5.88 11.46
N SER A 90 5.41 -5.27 11.53
CA SER A 90 5.22 -3.87 11.86
C SER A 90 5.68 -3.52 13.29
N ASP A 91 5.44 -4.42 14.25
CA ASP A 91 5.88 -4.24 15.63
C ASP A 91 7.38 -4.46 15.80
N ARG A 92 7.96 -5.37 15.02
CA ARG A 92 9.40 -5.69 15.09
C ARG A 92 10.27 -4.69 14.35
N TYR A 93 9.93 -4.34 13.11
CA TYR A 93 10.77 -3.54 12.20
C TYR A 93 10.24 -2.11 11.97
N GLY A 94 9.05 -1.81 12.46
CA GLY A 94 8.42 -0.51 12.32
C GLY A 94 7.54 -0.37 11.08
N ARG A 95 6.58 0.55 11.17
CA ARG A 95 5.52 0.76 10.15
C ARG A 95 6.09 1.13 8.78
N ARG A 96 7.14 1.96 8.73
CA ARG A 96 7.78 2.39 7.48
C ARG A 96 8.41 1.23 6.69
N VAL A 97 9.11 0.34 7.39
CA VAL A 97 9.75 -0.85 6.75
C VAL A 97 8.68 -1.80 6.25
N THR A 98 7.64 -2.04 7.05
CA THR A 98 6.50 -2.87 6.67
C THR A 98 5.82 -2.34 5.42
N LEU A 99 5.51 -1.04 5.34
CA LEU A 99 4.89 -0.43 4.16
C LEU A 99 5.77 -0.56 2.90
N ARG A 100 7.10 -0.45 3.03
CA ARG A 100 8.02 -0.70 1.90
C ARG A 100 7.96 -2.13 1.41
N LEU A 101 8.04 -3.09 2.32
CA LEU A 101 7.96 -4.51 1.96
C LEU A 101 6.64 -4.83 1.27
N LEU A 102 5.53 -4.32 1.80
CA LEU A 102 4.21 -4.50 1.23
C LEU A 102 4.08 -3.84 -0.15
N SER A 103 4.66 -2.64 -0.35
CA SER A 103 4.66 -1.98 -1.67
C SER A 103 5.42 -2.78 -2.70
N ILE A 104 6.58 -3.35 -2.32
CA ILE A 104 7.39 -4.20 -3.19
C ILE A 104 6.61 -5.46 -3.56
N LEU A 105 6.01 -6.15 -2.57
CA LEU A 105 5.17 -7.33 -2.81
C LEU A 105 3.97 -7.00 -3.71
N PHE A 106 3.35 -5.82 -3.51
CA PHE A 106 2.24 -5.37 -4.34
C PHE A 106 2.66 -5.20 -5.80
N ILE A 107 3.79 -4.54 -6.05
CA ILE A 107 4.31 -4.32 -7.41
C ILE A 107 4.62 -5.66 -8.09
N PHE A 108 5.32 -6.58 -7.39
CA PHE A 108 5.63 -7.90 -7.92
C PHE A 108 4.37 -8.75 -8.15
N GLY A 109 3.40 -8.70 -7.24
CA GLY A 109 2.12 -9.38 -7.39
C GLY A 109 1.32 -8.84 -8.57
N ALA A 110 1.21 -7.52 -8.72
CA ALA A 110 0.53 -6.87 -9.82
C ALA A 110 1.21 -7.18 -11.17
N LEU A 111 2.54 -7.10 -11.23
CA LEU A 111 3.30 -7.50 -12.42
C LEU A 111 3.09 -8.98 -12.74
N GLY A 112 3.17 -9.84 -11.74
CA GLY A 112 2.93 -11.27 -11.91
C GLY A 112 1.54 -11.58 -12.45
N THR A 113 0.50 -10.92 -11.95
CA THR A 113 -0.86 -11.10 -12.46
C THR A 113 -1.01 -10.61 -13.90
N ALA A 114 -0.40 -9.46 -14.25
CA ALA A 114 -0.44 -8.91 -15.60
C ALA A 114 0.30 -9.81 -16.63
N MET A 115 1.38 -10.45 -16.20
CA MET A 115 2.21 -11.32 -17.05
C MET A 115 1.83 -12.80 -16.97
N ALA A 116 0.78 -13.17 -16.26
CA ALA A 116 0.44 -14.57 -16.02
C ALA A 116 0.26 -15.38 -17.32
N PRO A 117 1.08 -16.44 -17.53
CA PRO A 117 0.98 -17.29 -18.70
C PRO A 117 -0.04 -18.43 -18.54
N SER A 118 -0.44 -18.73 -17.30
CA SER A 118 -1.30 -19.86 -16.96
C SER A 118 -2.13 -19.58 -15.71
N ILE A 119 -3.20 -20.36 -15.53
CA ILE A 119 -4.10 -20.24 -14.37
C ILE A 119 -3.36 -20.47 -13.04
N PRO A 120 -2.53 -21.52 -12.86
CA PRO A 120 -1.81 -21.72 -11.60
C PRO A 120 -0.87 -20.56 -11.27
N PHE A 121 -0.21 -19.99 -12.27
CA PHE A 121 0.64 -18.82 -12.08
C PHE A 121 -0.20 -17.59 -11.66
N MET A 122 -1.36 -17.36 -12.27
CA MET A 122 -2.28 -16.31 -11.89
C MET A 122 -2.71 -16.44 -10.42
N ILE A 123 -3.08 -17.67 -9.98
CA ILE A 123 -3.47 -17.95 -8.60
C ILE A 123 -2.32 -17.61 -7.63
N ALA A 124 -1.08 -18.05 -7.95
CA ALA A 124 0.09 -17.75 -7.14
C ALA A 124 0.39 -16.25 -7.06
N ALA A 125 0.33 -15.54 -8.20
CA ALA A 125 0.54 -14.10 -8.26
C ALA A 125 -0.53 -13.33 -7.48
N ARG A 126 -1.80 -13.75 -7.57
CA ARG A 126 -2.93 -13.22 -6.78
C ARG A 126 -2.75 -13.44 -5.28
N PHE A 127 -2.25 -14.59 -4.89
CA PHE A 127 -1.94 -14.88 -3.49
C PHE A 127 -0.87 -13.92 -2.94
N VAL A 128 0.23 -13.72 -3.68
CA VAL A 128 1.29 -12.78 -3.32
C VAL A 128 0.76 -11.34 -3.24
N LEU A 129 -0.05 -10.94 -4.22
CA LEU A 129 -0.71 -9.64 -4.23
C LEU A 129 -1.64 -9.49 -3.01
N GLY A 130 -2.38 -10.56 -2.68
CA GLY A 130 -3.24 -10.63 -1.50
C GLY A 130 -2.46 -10.37 -0.20
N ILE A 131 -1.27 -10.96 -0.02
CA ILE A 131 -0.41 -10.70 1.15
C ILE A 131 -0.11 -9.20 1.27
N ALA A 132 0.22 -8.54 0.17
CA ALA A 132 0.50 -7.11 0.17
C ALA A 132 -0.74 -6.28 0.53
N VAL A 133 -1.89 -6.61 -0.05
CA VAL A 133 -3.18 -5.95 0.17
C VAL A 133 -3.64 -6.11 1.62
N GLY A 134 -3.64 -7.34 2.15
CA GLY A 134 -4.06 -7.62 3.52
C GLY A 134 -3.13 -7.01 4.55
N GLY A 135 -1.82 -7.08 4.31
CA GLY A 135 -0.83 -6.40 5.15
C GLY A 135 -1.01 -4.88 5.16
N GLY A 136 -1.30 -4.28 4.00
CA GLY A 136 -1.58 -2.86 3.86
C GLY A 136 -2.85 -2.43 4.58
N SER A 137 -3.94 -3.19 4.44
CA SER A 137 -5.22 -2.90 5.10
C SER A 137 -5.13 -2.92 6.63
N ALA A 138 -4.26 -3.76 7.19
CA ALA A 138 -3.99 -3.79 8.64
C ALA A 138 -3.03 -2.68 9.08
N THR A 139 -1.96 -2.41 8.32
CA THR A 139 -0.88 -1.51 8.74
C THR A 139 -1.21 -0.03 8.53
N VAL A 140 -1.89 0.33 7.43
CA VAL A 140 -2.16 1.72 7.05
C VAL A 140 -3.06 2.45 8.07
N PRO A 141 -4.21 1.91 8.51
CA PRO A 141 -5.05 2.58 9.50
C PRO A 141 -4.34 2.76 10.85
N VAL A 142 -3.56 1.77 11.27
CA VAL A 142 -2.75 1.84 12.51
C VAL A 142 -1.71 2.95 12.39
N PHE A 143 -0.99 3.01 11.28
CA PHE A 143 0.00 4.05 11.03
C PHE A 143 -0.62 5.45 11.03
N ILE A 144 -1.76 5.64 10.35
CA ILE A 144 -2.51 6.90 10.37
C ILE A 144 -2.94 7.26 11.79
N ALA A 145 -3.42 6.28 12.57
CA ALA A 145 -3.86 6.50 13.94
C ALA A 145 -2.73 6.87 14.90
N GLU A 146 -1.50 6.40 14.64
CA GLU A 146 -0.30 6.72 15.44
C GLU A 146 0.23 8.14 15.20
N ILE A 147 0.15 8.63 13.96
CA ILE A 147 0.63 9.97 13.59
C ILE A 147 -0.45 11.06 13.74
N ALA A 148 -1.73 10.66 13.76
CA ALA A 148 -2.84 11.59 13.94
C ALA A 148 -3.13 11.84 15.42
N GLY A 149 -3.28 13.09 15.80
CA GLY A 149 -3.83 13.43 17.12
C GLY A 149 -5.28 12.93 17.28
N PRO A 150 -5.75 12.72 18.53
CA PRO A 150 -7.07 12.15 18.81
C PRO A 150 -8.23 12.84 18.07
N SER A 151 -8.19 14.16 17.95
CA SER A 151 -9.21 14.98 17.29
C SER A 151 -9.32 14.79 15.77
N ARG A 152 -8.26 14.29 15.12
CA ARG A 152 -8.19 14.14 13.65
C ARG A 152 -8.27 12.69 13.19
N ARG A 153 -8.16 11.71 14.11
CA ARG A 153 -8.08 10.28 13.79
C ARG A 153 -9.28 9.80 12.97
N ALA A 154 -10.51 10.06 13.42
CA ALA A 154 -11.72 9.65 12.73
C ALA A 154 -11.78 10.18 11.28
N ARG A 155 -11.47 11.47 11.10
CA ARG A 155 -11.46 12.10 9.77
C ARG A 155 -10.43 11.49 8.83
N LEU A 156 -9.25 11.13 9.33
CA LEU A 156 -8.19 10.56 8.51
C LEU A 156 -8.45 9.10 8.15
N VAL A 157 -9.07 8.33 9.05
CA VAL A 157 -9.53 6.98 8.75
C VAL A 157 -10.65 7.00 7.70
N SER A 158 -11.64 7.91 7.81
CA SER A 158 -12.66 8.05 6.78
C SER A 158 -12.10 8.44 5.41
N ARG A 159 -11.02 9.24 5.37
CA ARG A 159 -10.32 9.54 4.10
C ARG A 159 -9.65 8.29 3.50
N ASN A 160 -9.14 7.39 4.33
CA ASN A 160 -8.59 6.14 3.87
C ASN A 160 -9.66 5.29 3.17
N GLU A 161 -10.84 5.16 3.76
CA GLU A 161 -11.98 4.46 3.16
C GLU A 161 -12.43 5.12 1.84
N LEU A 162 -12.51 6.45 1.82
CA LEU A 162 -12.81 7.20 0.59
C LEU A 162 -11.82 6.89 -0.53
N MET A 163 -10.53 6.74 -0.22
CA MET A 163 -9.52 6.40 -1.22
C MET A 163 -9.65 4.98 -1.75
N ILE A 164 -10.08 4.01 -0.91
CA ILE A 164 -10.40 2.66 -1.36
C ILE A 164 -11.54 2.71 -2.39
N VAL A 165 -12.65 3.35 -2.04
CA VAL A 165 -13.82 3.46 -2.93
C VAL A 165 -13.48 4.25 -4.20
N SER A 166 -12.68 5.30 -4.09
CA SER A 166 -12.21 6.07 -5.25
C SER A 166 -11.32 5.21 -6.17
N GLY A 167 -10.49 4.36 -5.60
CA GLY A 167 -9.68 3.40 -6.36
C GLY A 167 -10.53 2.39 -7.12
N GLN A 168 -11.57 1.85 -6.48
CA GLN A 168 -12.55 0.95 -7.13
C GLN A 168 -13.27 1.65 -8.28
N LEU A 169 -13.78 2.86 -8.05
CA LEU A 169 -14.43 3.65 -9.09
C LEU A 169 -13.50 3.90 -10.28
N LEU A 170 -12.25 4.29 -10.02
CA LEU A 170 -11.24 4.51 -11.05
C LEU A 170 -10.99 3.23 -11.85
N ALA A 171 -10.91 2.08 -11.18
CA ALA A 171 -10.73 0.78 -11.83
C ALA A 171 -11.91 0.44 -12.75
N TYR A 172 -13.15 0.64 -12.31
CA TYR A 172 -14.34 0.40 -13.14
C TYR A 172 -14.39 1.33 -14.35
N VAL A 173 -14.14 2.62 -14.17
CA VAL A 173 -14.12 3.59 -15.26
C VAL A 173 -13.02 3.27 -16.26
N LEU A 174 -11.81 2.96 -15.81
CA LEU A 174 -10.69 2.60 -16.68
C LEU A 174 -10.94 1.29 -17.41
N SER A 175 -11.46 0.25 -16.74
CA SER A 175 -11.77 -1.03 -17.41
C SER A 175 -12.85 -0.87 -18.48
N ALA A 176 -13.91 -0.09 -18.19
CA ALA A 176 -14.95 0.19 -19.16
C ALA A 176 -14.41 1.01 -20.35
N PHE A 177 -13.59 2.02 -20.09
CA PHE A 177 -12.94 2.83 -21.14
C PHE A 177 -12.01 1.97 -22.01
N MET A 178 -11.15 1.16 -21.41
CA MET A 178 -10.24 0.28 -22.13
C MET A 178 -11.02 -0.76 -22.97
N ALA A 179 -12.07 -1.33 -22.41
CA ALA A 179 -12.94 -2.26 -23.14
C ALA A 179 -13.63 -1.62 -24.36
N ALA A 180 -14.00 -0.34 -24.25
CA ALA A 180 -14.66 0.38 -25.34
C ALA A 180 -13.69 0.83 -26.46
N VAL A 181 -12.43 1.15 -26.11
CA VAL A 181 -11.45 1.76 -27.03
C VAL A 181 -10.45 0.73 -27.57
N LEU A 182 -10.00 -0.19 -26.74
CA LEU A 182 -8.97 -1.16 -27.08
C LEU A 182 -9.60 -2.53 -27.37
N HIS A 183 -9.67 -2.90 -28.65
CA HIS A 183 -10.16 -4.22 -29.08
C HIS A 183 -9.00 -5.20 -29.28
N THR A 184 -7.96 -5.13 -28.41
CA THR A 184 -6.77 -5.97 -28.55
C THR A 184 -6.90 -7.26 -27.73
N PRO A 185 -6.44 -8.42 -28.26
CA PRO A 185 -6.35 -9.64 -27.48
C PRO A 185 -5.50 -9.46 -26.21
N GLY A 186 -5.94 -9.98 -25.08
CA GLY A 186 -5.19 -9.87 -23.83
C GLY A 186 -5.26 -8.52 -23.13
N ILE A 187 -6.28 -7.69 -23.41
CA ILE A 187 -6.49 -6.36 -22.78
C ILE A 187 -6.48 -6.40 -21.24
N TRP A 188 -6.92 -7.50 -20.64
CA TRP A 188 -6.90 -7.71 -19.20
C TRP A 188 -5.50 -7.56 -18.58
N ARG A 189 -4.44 -7.87 -19.35
CA ARG A 189 -3.04 -7.71 -18.89
C ARG A 189 -2.70 -6.24 -18.66
N TYR A 190 -3.11 -5.37 -19.57
CA TYR A 190 -2.93 -3.92 -19.44
C TYR A 190 -3.75 -3.36 -18.27
N MET A 191 -4.99 -3.83 -18.10
CA MET A 191 -5.84 -3.44 -16.99
C MET A 191 -5.16 -3.76 -15.65
N LEU A 192 -4.64 -4.98 -15.49
CA LEU A 192 -3.94 -5.39 -14.28
C LEU A 192 -2.57 -4.69 -14.11
N ALA A 193 -1.86 -4.41 -15.21
CA ALA A 193 -0.56 -3.71 -15.14
C ALA A 193 -0.68 -2.28 -14.59
N ILE A 194 -1.78 -1.58 -14.86
CA ILE A 194 -2.01 -0.22 -14.35
C ILE A 194 -2.04 -0.20 -12.82
N ALA A 195 -2.44 -1.32 -12.16
CA ALA A 195 -2.39 -1.44 -10.70
C ALA A 195 -0.99 -1.22 -10.12
N MET A 196 0.07 -1.37 -10.90
CA MET A 196 1.44 -1.08 -10.47
C MET A 196 1.66 0.41 -10.17
N ILE A 197 0.97 1.31 -10.86
CA ILE A 197 1.19 2.76 -10.74
C ILE A 197 1.00 3.23 -9.30
N PRO A 198 -0.17 3.03 -8.65
CA PRO A 198 -0.33 3.40 -7.25
C PRO A 198 0.59 2.64 -6.30
N GLY A 199 0.98 1.40 -6.62
CA GLY A 199 1.97 0.63 -5.86
C GLY A 199 3.36 1.27 -5.89
N VAL A 200 3.82 1.73 -7.05
CA VAL A 200 5.09 2.47 -7.22
C VAL A 200 5.03 3.81 -6.49
N LEU A 201 3.93 4.54 -6.60
CA LEU A 201 3.72 5.80 -5.88
C LEU A 201 3.77 5.58 -4.36
N LEU A 202 3.16 4.50 -3.86
CA LEU A 202 3.27 4.11 -2.46
C LEU A 202 4.72 3.84 -2.08
N LEU A 203 5.45 3.03 -2.85
CA LEU A 203 6.85 2.70 -2.58
C LEU A 203 7.72 3.96 -2.52
N VAL A 204 7.64 4.81 -3.53
CA VAL A 204 8.38 6.09 -3.58
C VAL A 204 7.99 6.97 -2.39
N GLY A 205 6.71 7.06 -2.08
CA GLY A 205 6.20 7.82 -0.93
C GLY A 205 6.80 7.37 0.40
N THR A 206 7.03 6.06 0.60
CA THR A 206 7.60 5.55 1.86
C THR A 206 9.03 6.04 2.13
N PHE A 207 9.75 6.54 1.13
CA PHE A 207 11.08 7.15 1.34
C PHE A 207 10.99 8.52 2.01
N PHE A 208 9.89 9.23 1.81
CA PHE A 208 9.64 10.55 2.38
C PHE A 208 8.94 10.51 3.73
N VAL A 209 8.41 9.36 4.13
CA VAL A 209 7.71 9.18 5.42
C VAL A 209 8.72 8.98 6.54
N PRO A 210 8.66 9.77 7.65
CA PRO A 210 9.50 9.54 8.82
C PRO A 210 9.08 8.27 9.57
N PRO A 211 9.98 7.68 10.39
CA PRO A 211 9.61 6.61 11.30
C PRO A 211 8.50 7.05 12.27
N SER A 212 7.63 6.13 12.69
CA SER A 212 6.59 6.45 13.68
C SER A 212 7.20 6.85 15.02
N PRO A 213 6.89 8.04 15.58
CA PRO A 213 7.42 8.46 16.87
C PRO A 213 7.07 7.50 18.02
N ARG A 214 5.87 6.92 17.98
CA ARG A 214 5.43 5.92 18.98
C ARG A 214 6.26 4.64 18.91
N TRP A 215 6.60 4.18 17.72
CA TRP A 215 7.45 3.00 17.55
C TRP A 215 8.88 3.27 18.02
N LEU A 216 9.44 4.45 17.74
CA LEU A 216 10.76 4.87 18.26
C LEU A 216 10.78 4.88 19.79
N ALA A 217 9.75 5.44 20.43
CA ALA A 217 9.62 5.45 21.88
C ALA A 217 9.51 4.03 22.47
N SER A 218 8.78 3.13 21.83
CA SER A 218 8.66 1.72 22.28
C SER A 218 9.98 0.93 22.19
N LYS A 219 10.95 1.41 21.39
CA LYS A 219 12.31 0.83 21.28
C LYS A 219 13.34 1.57 22.14
N GLY A 220 12.92 2.48 23.04
CA GLY A 220 13.80 3.23 23.94
C GLY A 220 14.59 4.36 23.27
N ARG A 221 14.28 4.70 22.00
CA ARG A 221 14.94 5.78 21.24
C ARG A 221 14.18 7.09 21.43
N PHE A 222 14.20 7.62 22.65
CA PHE A 222 13.40 8.79 23.03
C PHE A 222 13.85 10.08 22.33
N ASP A 223 15.16 10.26 22.13
CA ASP A 223 15.72 11.45 21.45
C ASP A 223 15.21 11.53 19.99
N ASP A 224 15.27 10.42 19.27
CA ASP A 224 14.75 10.33 17.89
C ASP A 224 13.22 10.49 17.82
N ALA A 225 12.51 10.06 18.87
CA ALA A 225 11.07 10.22 18.96
C ALA A 225 10.65 11.68 19.18
N GLN A 226 11.41 12.45 19.98
CA GLN A 226 11.18 13.88 20.22
C GLN A 226 11.45 14.69 18.95
N ASP A 227 12.52 14.40 18.23
CA ASP A 227 12.83 15.05 16.95
C ASP A 227 11.69 14.83 15.92
N GLY A 228 11.05 13.67 15.94
CA GLY A 228 9.91 13.34 15.06
C GLY A 228 8.60 14.06 15.44
N LEU A 229 8.45 14.50 16.68
CA LEU A 229 7.28 15.26 17.18
C LEU A 229 7.42 16.77 17.03
N GLY A 230 8.62 17.27 16.72
CA GLY A 230 8.85 18.71 16.47
C GLY A 230 8.79 19.55 17.76
N GLN A 231 9.22 18.99 18.89
CA GLN A 231 9.43 19.73 20.15
C GLN A 231 10.89 20.07 20.35
#